data_8be52aaf802ca8a3e8fda3fb42d443cd
#
_entry.id   8be52aaf802ca8a3e8fda3fb42d443cd
#
_cell.length_a   1.000
_cell.length_b   1.000
_cell.length_c   1.000
_cell.angle_alpha   90.00
_cell.angle_beta   90.00
_cell.angle_gamma   90.00
#
_symmetry.space_group_name_H-M   'P 1'
#
loop_
_entity.id
_entity.type
_entity.pdbx_description
1 polymer ?
#
loop_
_entity_poly.entity_id
_entity_poly.type
_entity_poly.pdbx_seq_one_letter_code
_entity_poly.pdbx_strand_id
1 'polypeptide(L)'
;YSSSYGEAAQGLGSYALISNFDQIWMQPLGIVTITGLNAEMPFLRGMLDNIGVTPNFYQRKEFKTAYENVTRSEMSDANRETISRLIGDFRDNILDTIPEQVGMDKAQFNSLVNKGLFTAEEARLAGLITHADYADVLVGNIKEAIQGSREAEEEIFVPIRSYHADVKKQSTILKKSPKLLKQLHQFQVALVP
;
A
#
# COMPACT_ATOMS: atom_id res chain seq x y z
N TYR A 1 8.12 5.20 -7.90
CA TYR A 1 9.42 4.53 -7.91
C TYR A 1 9.73 3.86 -6.58
N SER A 2 10.30 2.68 -6.64
CA SER A 2 10.88 1.97 -5.48
C SER A 2 12.12 1.18 -5.89
N SER A 3 13.01 0.91 -4.92
CA SER A 3 14.12 -0.02 -5.13
C SER A 3 13.64 -1.46 -5.27
N SER A 4 12.65 -1.85 -4.48
CA SER A 4 11.95 -3.13 -4.54
C SER A 4 10.53 -2.97 -4.00
N TYR A 5 9.64 -3.88 -4.35
CA TYR A 5 8.28 -3.94 -3.81
C TYR A 5 8.09 -5.21 -2.99
N GLY A 6 7.81 -5.05 -1.70
CA GLY A 6 7.55 -6.14 -0.77
C GLY A 6 8.67 -6.42 0.23
N GLU A 7 9.72 -5.60 0.33
CA GLU A 7 10.79 -5.78 1.32
C GLU A 7 10.33 -5.52 2.76
N ALA A 8 9.59 -4.42 2.96
CA ALA A 8 9.13 -4.00 4.29
C ALA A 8 7.75 -4.57 4.65
N ALA A 9 6.89 -4.80 3.66
CA ALA A 9 5.55 -5.37 3.79
C ALA A 9 5.34 -6.34 2.62
N GLN A 10 5.79 -7.56 2.78
CA GLN A 10 5.71 -8.59 1.76
C GLN A 10 4.25 -8.95 1.45
N GLY A 11 3.96 -9.17 0.18
CA GLY A 11 2.72 -9.75 -0.29
C GLY A 11 1.78 -8.81 -1.05
N LEU A 12 0.60 -9.32 -1.32
CA LEU A 12 -0.45 -8.70 -2.13
C LEU A 12 -0.87 -7.32 -1.63
N GLY A 13 -0.85 -7.07 -0.32
CA GLY A 13 -1.32 -5.80 0.23
C GLY A 13 -0.50 -4.58 -0.19
N SER A 14 0.83 -4.71 -0.22
CA SER A 14 1.72 -3.64 -0.69
C SER A 14 1.60 -3.44 -2.21
N TYR A 15 1.45 -4.52 -2.96
CA TYR A 15 1.26 -4.44 -4.40
C TYR A 15 -0.09 -3.80 -4.77
N ALA A 16 -1.16 -4.07 -4.02
CA ALA A 16 -2.46 -3.45 -4.21
C ALA A 16 -2.41 -1.91 -4.11
N LEU A 17 -1.52 -1.36 -3.27
CA LEU A 17 -1.33 0.09 -3.19
C LEU A 17 -0.71 0.65 -4.48
N ILE A 18 0.35 0.01 -4.98
CA ILE A 18 1.10 0.53 -6.13
C ILE A 18 0.40 0.26 -7.46
N SER A 19 -0.45 -0.76 -7.55
CA SER A 19 -1.22 -1.06 -8.77
C SER A 19 -2.20 0.04 -9.18
N ASN A 20 -2.47 1.01 -8.30
CA ASN A 20 -3.30 2.18 -8.60
C ASN A 20 -2.56 3.29 -9.36
N PHE A 21 -1.26 3.16 -9.61
CA PHE A 21 -0.49 4.16 -10.34
C PHE A 21 -0.37 3.79 -11.81
N ASP A 22 -0.49 4.78 -12.70
CA ASP A 22 -0.33 4.60 -14.16
C ASP A 22 1.07 4.11 -14.54
N GLN A 23 2.08 4.50 -13.76
CA GLN A 23 3.46 4.10 -13.98
C GLN A 23 4.08 3.57 -12.68
N ILE A 24 4.59 2.36 -12.76
CA ILE A 24 5.26 1.66 -11.66
C ILE A 24 6.72 1.43 -12.09
N TRP A 25 7.63 2.14 -11.43
CA TRP A 25 9.07 2.09 -11.73
C TRP A 25 9.84 1.39 -10.62
N MET A 26 10.76 0.53 -10.99
CA MET A 26 11.64 -0.18 -10.05
C MET A 26 13.06 -0.25 -10.60
N GLN A 27 14.07 -0.22 -9.72
CA GLN A 27 15.46 -0.43 -10.15
C GLN A 27 15.66 -1.83 -10.75
N PRO A 28 16.62 -2.00 -11.71
CA PRO A 28 16.82 -3.28 -12.42
C PRO A 28 17.14 -4.47 -11.55
N LEU A 29 17.79 -4.27 -10.37
CA LEU A 29 18.13 -5.31 -9.41
C LEU A 29 17.06 -5.50 -8.31
N GLY A 30 15.94 -4.81 -8.40
CA GLY A 30 14.83 -4.94 -7.47
C GLY A 30 14.04 -6.23 -7.62
N ILE A 31 13.24 -6.54 -6.62
CA ILE A 31 12.31 -7.67 -6.61
C ILE A 31 10.88 -7.20 -6.35
N VAL A 32 9.93 -7.89 -6.97
CA VAL A 32 8.49 -7.76 -6.66
C VAL A 32 8.03 -9.02 -5.95
N THR A 33 7.45 -8.87 -4.78
CA THR A 33 6.86 -9.97 -4.02
C THR A 33 5.36 -9.79 -3.92
N ILE A 34 4.60 -10.72 -4.51
CA ILE A 34 3.13 -10.74 -4.50
C ILE A 34 2.60 -12.04 -3.88
N THR A 35 3.24 -12.48 -2.81
CA THR A 35 2.82 -13.67 -2.05
C THR A 35 1.45 -13.46 -1.41
N GLY A 36 0.77 -14.58 -1.11
CA GLY A 36 -0.52 -14.56 -0.43
C GLY A 36 -0.50 -13.83 0.92
N LEU A 37 -1.68 -13.67 1.52
CA LEU A 37 -1.83 -13.07 2.83
C LEU A 37 -1.71 -14.12 3.92
N ASN A 38 -0.99 -13.81 5.00
CA ASN A 38 -0.95 -14.60 6.22
C ASN A 38 -1.20 -13.73 7.45
N ALA A 39 -1.62 -14.35 8.55
CA ALA A 39 -1.66 -13.71 9.87
C ALA A 39 -1.01 -14.63 10.89
N GLU A 40 -0.10 -14.05 11.66
CA GLU A 40 0.55 -14.72 12.78
C GLU A 40 0.12 -14.08 14.09
N MET A 41 -0.26 -14.91 15.06
CA MET A 41 -0.65 -14.44 16.38
C MET A 41 0.21 -15.13 17.44
N PRO A 42 1.04 -14.39 18.17
CA PRO A 42 1.82 -14.97 19.28
C PRO A 42 0.91 -15.29 20.46
N PHE A 43 1.13 -16.45 21.11
CA PHE A 43 0.46 -16.85 22.35
C PHE A 43 1.47 -16.90 23.48
N LEU A 44 1.26 -16.05 24.49
CA LEU A 44 2.22 -15.82 25.56
C LEU A 44 1.85 -16.57 26.86
N ARG A 45 0.79 -17.38 26.87
CA ARG A 45 0.32 -18.07 28.07
C ARG A 45 1.42 -18.89 28.73
N GLY A 46 2.14 -19.72 27.96
CA GLY A 46 3.23 -20.56 28.50
C GLY A 46 4.39 -19.74 29.09
N MET A 47 4.72 -18.59 28.49
CA MET A 47 5.73 -17.70 29.04
C MET A 47 5.27 -17.09 30.38
N LEU A 48 4.01 -16.67 30.47
CA LEU A 48 3.45 -16.08 31.70
C LEU A 48 3.37 -17.12 32.82
N ASP A 49 3.02 -18.36 32.52
CA ASP A 49 3.00 -19.46 33.48
C ASP A 49 4.42 -19.72 34.06
N ASN A 50 5.45 -19.68 33.23
CA ASN A 50 6.83 -19.88 33.67
C ASN A 50 7.34 -18.81 34.65
N ILE A 51 6.79 -17.60 34.58
CA ILE A 51 7.12 -16.51 35.53
C ILE A 51 6.08 -16.32 36.63
N GLY A 52 5.12 -17.26 36.76
CA GLY A 52 4.09 -17.27 37.81
C GLY A 52 3.01 -16.19 37.64
N VAL A 53 2.82 -15.65 36.45
CA VAL A 53 1.79 -14.63 36.16
C VAL A 53 0.55 -15.30 35.58
N THR A 54 -0.59 -15.14 36.26
CA THR A 54 -1.89 -15.62 35.78
C THR A 54 -2.74 -14.45 35.31
N PRO A 55 -2.91 -14.23 34.00
CA PRO A 55 -3.76 -13.17 33.48
C PRO A 55 -5.24 -13.51 33.67
N ASN A 56 -6.00 -12.60 34.28
CA ASN A 56 -7.44 -12.73 34.45
C ASN A 56 -8.16 -11.69 33.60
N PHE A 57 -8.91 -12.16 32.62
CA PHE A 57 -9.74 -11.33 31.75
C PHE A 57 -11.18 -11.83 31.74
N TYR A 58 -12.14 -10.92 31.79
CA TYR A 58 -13.54 -11.25 31.64
C TYR A 58 -13.96 -11.09 30.19
N GLN A 59 -14.32 -12.19 29.56
CA GLN A 59 -14.82 -12.24 28.19
C GLN A 59 -16.34 -12.30 28.19
N ARG A 60 -16.98 -11.44 27.41
CA ARG A 60 -18.41 -11.50 27.17
C ARG A 60 -18.65 -11.96 25.73
N LYS A 61 -19.08 -13.18 25.55
CA LYS A 61 -19.26 -13.90 24.28
C LYS A 61 -17.96 -14.31 23.60
N GLU A 62 -18.04 -15.35 22.79
CA GLU A 62 -16.95 -16.12 22.18
C GLU A 62 -16.09 -15.31 21.19
N PHE A 63 -16.68 -14.32 20.50
CA PHE A 63 -15.97 -13.49 19.50
C PHE A 63 -15.22 -12.29 20.11
N LYS A 64 -15.17 -12.15 21.43
CA LYS A 64 -14.33 -11.16 22.13
C LYS A 64 -12.95 -11.74 22.42
N THR A 65 -12.14 -11.94 21.39
CA THR A 65 -10.90 -12.73 21.41
C THR A 65 -9.62 -11.93 21.68
N ALA A 66 -9.73 -10.63 21.98
CA ALA A 66 -8.58 -9.70 22.06
C ALA A 66 -7.48 -10.10 23.06
N TYR A 67 -7.78 -10.85 24.10
CA TYR A 67 -6.80 -11.28 25.11
C TYR A 67 -6.42 -12.75 25.02
N GLU A 68 -6.85 -13.46 23.99
CA GLU A 68 -6.49 -14.86 23.80
C GLU A 68 -4.97 -15.06 23.70
N ASN A 69 -4.27 -14.09 23.13
CA ASN A 69 -2.81 -14.09 23.01
C ASN A 69 -2.07 -14.16 24.37
N VAL A 70 -2.71 -13.76 25.47
CA VAL A 70 -2.13 -13.85 26.83
C VAL A 70 -2.83 -14.88 27.72
N THR A 71 -4.08 -15.27 27.40
CA THR A 71 -4.88 -16.20 28.23
C THR A 71 -4.86 -17.62 27.70
N ARG A 72 -4.51 -17.86 26.45
CA ARG A 72 -4.50 -19.17 25.80
C ARG A 72 -3.12 -19.50 25.23
N SER A 73 -2.89 -20.79 24.99
CA SER A 73 -1.69 -21.29 24.30
C SER A 73 -1.91 -21.43 22.79
N GLU A 74 -3.15 -21.34 22.34
CA GLU A 74 -3.53 -21.46 20.94
C GLU A 74 -4.81 -20.67 20.63
N MET A 75 -5.07 -20.47 19.37
CA MET A 75 -6.23 -19.72 18.86
C MET A 75 -7.52 -20.54 19.07
N SER A 76 -8.57 -19.90 19.61
CA SER A 76 -9.90 -20.51 19.67
C SER A 76 -10.51 -20.63 18.27
N ASP A 77 -11.53 -21.51 18.14
CA ASP A 77 -12.25 -21.68 16.87
C ASP A 77 -12.93 -20.38 16.43
N ALA A 78 -13.53 -19.62 17.35
CA ALA A 78 -14.16 -18.33 17.08
C ALA A 78 -13.13 -17.28 16.58
N ASN A 79 -11.93 -17.26 17.17
CA ASN A 79 -10.85 -16.38 16.73
C ASN A 79 -10.33 -16.81 15.35
N ARG A 80 -10.11 -18.10 15.16
CA ARG A 80 -9.68 -18.68 13.87
C ARG A 80 -10.68 -18.35 12.76
N GLU A 81 -11.99 -18.50 13.03
CA GLU A 81 -13.05 -18.14 12.09
C GLU A 81 -12.99 -16.66 11.72
N THR A 82 -12.88 -15.77 12.73
CA THR A 82 -12.82 -14.33 12.52
C THR A 82 -11.62 -13.92 11.66
N ILE A 83 -10.41 -14.40 12.02
CA ILE A 83 -9.18 -14.06 11.29
C ILE A 83 -9.20 -14.68 9.88
N SER A 84 -9.69 -15.92 9.73
CA SER A 84 -9.77 -16.57 8.42
C SER A 84 -10.73 -15.83 7.48
N ARG A 85 -11.89 -15.39 7.97
CA ARG A 85 -12.82 -14.55 7.19
C ARG A 85 -12.18 -13.23 6.79
N LEU A 86 -11.57 -12.52 7.76
CA LEU A 86 -10.94 -11.24 7.51
C LEU A 86 -9.87 -11.35 6.40
N ILE A 87 -8.96 -12.33 6.50
CA ILE A 87 -7.92 -12.56 5.49
C ILE A 87 -8.54 -12.97 4.16
N GLY A 88 -9.58 -13.82 4.18
CA GLY A 88 -10.31 -14.24 2.98
C GLY A 88 -10.91 -13.06 2.24
N ASP A 89 -11.65 -12.21 2.94
CA ASP A 89 -12.28 -11.02 2.38
C ASP A 89 -11.25 -10.03 1.80
N PHE A 90 -10.12 -9.82 2.50
CA PHE A 90 -9.02 -9.00 1.99
C PHE A 90 -8.41 -9.61 0.73
N ARG A 91 -8.11 -10.90 0.75
CA ARG A 91 -7.53 -11.61 -0.41
C ARG A 91 -8.46 -11.50 -1.62
N ASP A 92 -9.73 -11.81 -1.44
CA ASP A 92 -10.68 -11.86 -2.54
C ASP A 92 -10.88 -10.45 -3.14
N ASN A 93 -10.96 -9.42 -2.31
CA ASN A 93 -11.03 -8.04 -2.75
C ASN A 93 -9.77 -7.64 -3.58
N ILE A 94 -8.58 -7.96 -3.10
CA ILE A 94 -7.32 -7.66 -3.77
C ILE A 94 -7.21 -8.42 -5.10
N LEU A 95 -7.54 -9.72 -5.11
CA LEU A 95 -7.49 -10.55 -6.32
C LEU A 95 -8.54 -10.14 -7.37
N ASP A 96 -9.60 -9.47 -6.95
CA ASP A 96 -10.59 -8.91 -7.86
C ASP A 96 -10.17 -7.54 -8.41
N THR A 97 -9.55 -6.70 -7.59
CA THR A 97 -9.26 -5.31 -7.91
C THR A 97 -7.97 -5.13 -8.73
N ILE A 98 -6.87 -5.79 -8.34
CA ILE A 98 -5.56 -5.57 -8.97
C ILE A 98 -5.57 -5.90 -10.48
N PRO A 99 -6.13 -7.02 -10.96
CA PRO A 99 -6.15 -7.33 -12.38
C PRO A 99 -6.74 -6.22 -13.25
N GLU A 100 -7.83 -5.60 -12.78
CA GLU A 100 -8.47 -4.48 -13.47
C GLU A 100 -7.54 -3.26 -13.54
N GLN A 101 -6.83 -2.96 -12.45
CA GLN A 101 -5.91 -1.81 -12.37
C GLN A 101 -4.69 -1.95 -13.28
N VAL A 102 -4.13 -3.15 -13.37
CA VAL A 102 -2.95 -3.42 -14.21
C VAL A 102 -3.31 -3.88 -15.63
N GLY A 103 -4.62 -3.94 -15.97
CA GLY A 103 -5.09 -4.34 -17.30
C GLY A 103 -4.83 -5.81 -17.62
N MET A 104 -4.90 -6.69 -16.63
CA MET A 104 -4.57 -8.12 -16.72
C MET A 104 -5.79 -9.00 -16.50
N ASP A 105 -5.82 -10.19 -17.12
CA ASP A 105 -6.84 -11.19 -16.82
C ASP A 105 -6.66 -11.79 -15.41
N LYS A 106 -7.78 -12.06 -14.71
CA LYS A 106 -7.77 -12.63 -13.34
C LYS A 106 -7.05 -13.98 -13.25
N ALA A 107 -7.20 -14.85 -14.25
CA ALA A 107 -6.53 -16.16 -14.25
C ALA A 107 -5.02 -16.00 -14.41
N GLN A 108 -4.59 -15.07 -15.26
CA GLN A 108 -3.17 -14.72 -15.42
C GLN A 108 -2.60 -14.17 -14.11
N PHE A 109 -3.28 -13.22 -13.47
CA PHE A 109 -2.82 -12.65 -12.21
C PHE A 109 -2.72 -13.70 -11.09
N ASN A 110 -3.72 -14.58 -10.96
CA ASN A 110 -3.67 -15.69 -10.00
C ASN A 110 -2.45 -16.62 -10.23
N SER A 111 -2.08 -16.86 -11.48
CA SER A 111 -0.87 -17.62 -11.81
C SER A 111 0.41 -16.90 -11.32
N LEU A 112 0.46 -15.56 -11.44
CA LEU A 112 1.58 -14.78 -10.95
C LEU A 112 1.62 -14.79 -9.41
N VAL A 113 0.49 -14.67 -8.73
CA VAL A 113 0.42 -14.78 -7.25
C VAL A 113 0.94 -16.13 -6.77
N ASN A 114 0.65 -17.22 -7.48
CA ASN A 114 1.17 -18.55 -7.16
C ASN A 114 2.69 -18.66 -7.34
N LYS A 115 3.30 -17.94 -8.28
CA LYS A 115 4.76 -17.82 -8.42
C LYS A 115 5.35 -16.96 -7.29
N GLY A 116 4.70 -15.89 -6.93
CA GLY A 116 4.93 -15.08 -5.73
C GLY A 116 6.12 -14.12 -5.77
N LEU A 117 7.26 -14.45 -6.40
CA LEU A 117 8.48 -13.65 -6.42
C LEU A 117 8.97 -13.46 -7.87
N PHE A 118 9.35 -12.21 -8.19
CA PHE A 118 9.79 -11.80 -9.52
C PHE A 118 11.01 -10.88 -9.42
N THR A 119 11.98 -11.06 -10.30
CA THR A 119 12.99 -10.04 -10.59
C THR A 119 12.33 -8.85 -11.29
N ALA A 120 13.03 -7.71 -11.35
CA ALA A 120 12.52 -6.52 -12.02
C ALA A 120 12.12 -6.79 -13.48
N GLU A 121 12.96 -7.51 -14.23
CA GLU A 121 12.69 -7.82 -15.62
C GLU A 121 11.52 -8.81 -15.78
N GLU A 122 11.45 -9.84 -14.95
CA GLU A 122 10.30 -10.77 -14.94
C GLU A 122 8.99 -10.04 -14.60
N ALA A 123 9.02 -9.13 -13.63
CA ALA A 123 7.86 -8.33 -13.24
C ALA A 123 7.41 -7.40 -14.37
N ARG A 124 8.37 -6.80 -15.09
CA ARG A 124 8.09 -5.96 -16.25
C ARG A 124 7.47 -6.76 -17.40
N LEU A 125 8.05 -7.91 -17.72
CA LEU A 125 7.54 -8.81 -18.78
C LEU A 125 6.17 -9.38 -18.41
N ALA A 126 5.90 -9.60 -17.13
CA ALA A 126 4.60 -10.06 -16.64
C ALA A 126 3.55 -8.94 -16.54
N GLY A 127 3.92 -7.67 -16.75
CA GLY A 127 3.00 -6.54 -16.63
C GLY A 127 2.71 -6.10 -15.18
N LEU A 128 3.52 -6.54 -14.21
CA LEU A 128 3.39 -6.14 -12.81
C LEU A 128 3.99 -4.76 -12.54
N ILE A 129 4.99 -4.35 -13.32
CA ILE A 129 5.57 -3.01 -13.30
C ILE A 129 5.70 -2.49 -14.73
N THR A 130 5.74 -1.16 -14.89
CA THR A 130 5.85 -0.54 -16.21
C THR A 130 7.31 -0.40 -16.67
N HIS A 131 8.21 -0.11 -15.75
CA HIS A 131 9.62 0.16 -16.05
C HIS A 131 10.55 -0.48 -15.03
N ALA A 132 11.65 -1.06 -15.54
CA ALA A 132 12.77 -1.57 -14.74
C ALA A 132 14.00 -0.72 -15.05
N ASP A 133 14.14 0.44 -14.36
CA ASP A 133 15.22 1.39 -14.59
C ASP A 133 15.56 2.18 -13.33
N TYR A 134 16.66 2.93 -13.35
CA TYR A 134 17.13 3.72 -12.21
C TYR A 134 16.34 5.02 -12.02
N ALA A 135 16.37 5.55 -10.81
CA ALA A 135 15.62 6.75 -10.43
C ALA A 135 16.03 8.01 -11.21
N ASP A 136 17.29 8.12 -11.59
CA ASP A 136 17.82 9.24 -12.39
C ASP A 136 17.21 9.26 -13.80
N VAL A 137 16.98 8.10 -14.41
CA VAL A 137 16.30 7.99 -15.71
C VAL A 137 14.85 8.45 -15.56
N LEU A 138 14.12 8.02 -14.53
CA LEU A 138 12.77 8.50 -14.25
C LEU A 138 12.73 10.01 -14.08
N VAL A 139 13.66 10.57 -13.28
CA VAL A 139 13.77 12.00 -13.05
C VAL A 139 14.07 12.74 -14.36
N GLY A 140 14.93 12.18 -15.21
CA GLY A 140 15.22 12.70 -16.55
C GLY A 140 13.97 12.78 -17.41
N ASN A 141 13.22 11.68 -17.52
CA ASN A 141 11.99 11.60 -18.30
C ASN A 141 10.91 12.59 -17.81
N ILE A 142 10.77 12.75 -16.49
CA ILE A 142 9.84 13.73 -15.91
C ILE A 142 10.26 15.16 -16.28
N LYS A 143 11.57 15.48 -16.18
CA LYS A 143 12.10 16.80 -16.56
C LYS A 143 11.83 17.09 -18.02
N GLU A 144 12.12 16.16 -18.93
CA GLU A 144 11.87 16.32 -20.36
C GLU A 144 10.37 16.54 -20.66
N ALA A 145 9.50 15.78 -20.03
CA ALA A 145 8.06 15.92 -20.21
C ALA A 145 7.53 17.29 -19.74
N ILE A 146 8.14 17.88 -18.71
CA ILE A 146 7.74 19.18 -18.15
C ILE A 146 8.39 20.33 -18.94
N GLN A 147 9.65 20.19 -19.37
CA GLN A 147 10.37 21.22 -20.13
C GLN A 147 9.74 21.54 -21.47
N GLY A 148 9.04 20.59 -22.09
CA GLY A 148 8.19 20.84 -23.26
C GLY A 148 7.00 21.77 -23.00
N SER A 149 6.69 22.08 -21.74
CA SER A 149 5.49 22.81 -21.30
C SER A 149 5.77 24.11 -20.53
N ARG A 150 7.02 24.40 -20.08
CA ARG A 150 7.36 25.58 -19.26
C ARG A 150 8.81 26.00 -19.43
N GLU A 151 9.06 27.32 -19.38
CA GLU A 151 10.39 27.90 -19.18
C GLU A 151 10.94 27.44 -17.81
N ALA A 152 11.99 26.64 -17.83
CA ALA A 152 12.48 25.88 -16.70
C ALA A 152 13.51 26.65 -15.89
N GLU A 153 13.09 27.36 -14.85
CA GLU A 153 13.99 27.82 -13.77
C GLU A 153 13.52 27.46 -12.36
N GLU A 154 12.36 26.80 -12.19
CA GLU A 154 11.86 26.44 -10.87
C GLU A 154 12.17 24.98 -10.51
N GLU A 155 12.41 24.72 -9.22
CA GLU A 155 12.63 23.40 -8.65
C GLU A 155 11.41 22.51 -8.93
N ILE A 156 11.56 21.55 -9.87
CA ILE A 156 10.46 20.70 -10.35
C ILE A 156 10.02 19.69 -9.27
N PHE A 157 10.94 19.32 -8.38
CA PHE A 157 10.68 18.34 -7.32
C PHE A 157 10.60 19.01 -5.97
N VAL A 158 9.43 18.92 -5.34
CA VAL A 158 9.19 19.43 -3.99
C VAL A 158 9.00 18.25 -3.04
N PRO A 159 9.71 18.21 -1.89
CA PRO A 159 9.48 17.18 -0.88
C PRO A 159 8.01 17.16 -0.44
N ILE A 160 7.42 15.99 -0.31
CA ILE A 160 5.99 15.83 0.03
C ILE A 160 5.60 16.57 1.33
N ARG A 161 6.54 16.70 2.28
CA ARG A 161 6.32 17.46 3.52
C ARG A 161 6.17 18.95 3.26
N SER A 162 7.00 19.52 2.36
CA SER A 162 6.92 20.92 1.96
C SER A 162 5.64 21.18 1.19
N TYR A 163 5.31 20.33 0.22
CA TYR A 163 4.05 20.40 -0.52
C TYR A 163 2.83 20.38 0.41
N HIS A 164 2.80 19.46 1.37
CA HIS A 164 1.68 19.37 2.33
C HIS A 164 1.57 20.62 3.22
N ALA A 165 2.70 21.21 3.64
CA ALA A 165 2.72 22.44 4.41
C ALA A 165 2.17 23.62 3.60
N ASP A 166 2.53 23.73 2.33
CA ASP A 166 2.07 24.79 1.42
C ASP A 166 0.58 24.64 1.08
N VAL A 167 0.10 23.44 0.80
CA VAL A 167 -1.33 23.17 0.57
C VAL A 167 -2.15 23.52 1.83
N LYS A 168 -1.66 23.15 3.02
CA LYS A 168 -2.32 23.52 4.28
C LYS A 168 -2.36 25.02 4.49
N LYS A 169 -1.28 25.73 4.16
CA LYS A 169 -1.19 27.20 4.25
C LYS A 169 -2.15 27.87 3.26
N GLN A 170 -2.19 27.39 2.00
CA GLN A 170 -3.12 27.86 0.97
C GLN A 170 -4.58 27.60 1.36
N SER A 171 -4.92 26.42 1.85
CA SER A 171 -6.28 26.09 2.31
C SER A 171 -6.72 26.97 3.48
N THR A 172 -5.80 27.37 4.35
CA THR A 172 -6.06 28.28 5.47
C THR A 172 -6.31 29.72 4.98
N ILE A 173 -5.56 30.17 3.97
CA ILE A 173 -5.74 31.48 3.32
C ILE A 173 -7.08 31.52 2.57
N LEU A 174 -7.44 30.47 1.85
CA LEU A 174 -8.72 30.34 1.13
C LEU A 174 -9.92 30.37 2.06
N LYS A 175 -9.83 29.71 3.23
CA LYS A 175 -10.90 29.77 4.27
C LYS A 175 -11.10 31.17 4.84
N LYS A 176 -10.07 32.00 4.85
CA LYS A 176 -10.12 33.39 5.35
C LYS A 176 -10.55 34.42 4.31
N SER A 177 -10.62 34.05 3.02
CA SER A 177 -10.95 35.00 1.95
C SER A 177 -12.02 34.42 0.98
N PRO A 178 -13.32 34.60 1.28
CA PRO A 178 -14.41 34.09 0.45
C PRO A 178 -14.44 34.62 -0.99
N LYS A 179 -13.80 35.77 -1.24
CA LYS A 179 -13.67 36.35 -2.60
C LYS A 179 -12.72 35.56 -3.48
N LEU A 180 -11.61 35.07 -2.92
CA LEU A 180 -10.64 34.22 -3.62
C LEU A 180 -11.23 32.85 -3.99
N LEU A 181 -12.07 32.28 -3.12
CA LEU A 181 -12.79 31.03 -3.38
C LEU A 181 -13.70 31.13 -4.63
N LYS A 182 -14.39 32.27 -4.82
CA LYS A 182 -15.24 32.49 -6.00
C LYS A 182 -14.45 32.64 -7.30
N GLN A 183 -13.24 33.21 -7.26
CA GLN A 183 -12.39 33.33 -8.45
C GLN A 183 -11.76 31.98 -8.86
N LEU A 184 -11.41 31.14 -7.90
CA LEU A 184 -10.84 29.79 -8.18
C LEU A 184 -11.88 28.81 -8.73
N HIS A 185 -13.18 28.97 -8.41
CA HIS A 185 -14.26 28.19 -9.02
C HIS A 185 -14.45 28.48 -10.52
N GLN A 186 -13.96 29.60 -11.04
CA GLN A 186 -13.97 29.90 -12.48
C GLN A 186 -12.82 29.20 -13.24
N PHE A 187 -11.76 28.81 -12.56
CA PHE A 187 -10.69 27.98 -13.11
C PHE A 187 -10.92 26.56 -12.59
N GLN A 188 -11.59 25.70 -13.36
CA GLN A 188 -11.81 24.30 -13.02
C GLN A 188 -10.49 23.56 -12.74
N VAL A 189 -9.89 23.78 -11.57
CA VAL A 189 -8.83 22.94 -11.04
C VAL A 189 -9.54 21.93 -10.14
N ALA A 190 -9.70 20.71 -10.61
CA ALA A 190 -10.17 19.60 -9.82
C ALA A 190 -9.14 19.34 -8.71
N LEU A 191 -9.41 19.84 -7.51
CA LEU A 191 -8.78 19.35 -6.30
C LEU A 191 -9.46 18.02 -6.00
N VAL A 192 -8.78 16.94 -6.30
CA VAL A 192 -9.15 15.59 -5.83
C VAL A 192 -9.00 15.58 -4.31
N PRO A 193 -9.99 15.10 -3.55
CA PRO A 193 -10.00 15.09 -2.09
C PRO A 193 -8.92 14.21 -1.49
#